data_749788415f3fc95af883e1d00b7142a7
#
_entry.id   749788415f3fc95af883e1d00b7142a7
#
_cell.length_a   1.000
_cell.length_b   1.000
_cell.length_c   1.000
_cell.angle_alpha   90.00
_cell.angle_beta   90.00
_cell.angle_gamma   90.00
#
_symmetry.space_group_name_H-M   'P 1'
#
loop_
_entity.id
_entity.type
_entity.pdbx_description
1 polymer ?
#
loop_
_entity_poly.entity_id
_entity_poly.type
_entity_poly.pdbx_seq_one_letter_code
_entity_poly.pdbx_strand_id
1 'polypeptide(L)'
;MAPRDSDHADGGETPGFRDLAVRLPGVPSQVSRARGLVTAALGRDHPFHDDVVLLTSELATNAILHTRSGDGGSFTVSVLSSDTTVRVCVADGGADGPPCVCRTAPQATSGRGLPLIEALSHRWGFVREGGSTTVWFELTQARVPGGQEPCVTGRAGTTLRPAPSW
;
A
#
# COMPACT_ATOMS: atom_id res chain seq x y z
N MET A 1 -36.14 42.33 -20.76
CA MET A 1 -36.22 41.84 -19.34
C MET A 1 -35.95 40.34 -19.36
N ALA A 2 -34.70 39.96 -19.14
CA ALA A 2 -34.24 38.56 -19.19
C ALA A 2 -34.29 37.95 -17.81
N PRO A 3 -34.72 36.68 -17.64
CA PRO A 3 -34.61 35.95 -16.39
C PRO A 3 -33.16 35.47 -16.21
N ARG A 4 -32.66 35.60 -15.02
CA ARG A 4 -31.37 35.08 -14.59
C ARG A 4 -31.54 33.60 -14.24
N ASP A 5 -30.89 32.75 -14.98
CA ASP A 5 -30.71 31.36 -14.61
C ASP A 5 -29.66 31.29 -13.49
N SER A 6 -30.10 30.86 -12.34
CA SER A 6 -29.25 30.56 -11.19
C SER A 6 -28.81 29.09 -11.36
N ASP A 7 -27.63 28.88 -11.95
CA ASP A 7 -26.96 27.60 -11.93
C ASP A 7 -26.48 27.33 -10.50
N HIS A 8 -27.24 26.53 -9.77
CA HIS A 8 -26.78 25.83 -8.58
C HIS A 8 -25.97 24.62 -9.06
N ALA A 9 -24.67 24.83 -9.18
CA ALA A 9 -23.75 23.71 -9.23
C ALA A 9 -23.81 23.03 -7.85
N ASP A 10 -24.53 21.93 -7.79
CA ASP A 10 -24.49 20.96 -6.71
C ASP A 10 -23.08 20.35 -6.68
N GLY A 11 -22.23 20.91 -5.84
CA GLY A 11 -20.91 20.39 -5.56
C GLY A 11 -21.02 19.10 -4.76
N GLY A 12 -21.27 18.00 -5.44
CA GLY A 12 -21.11 16.68 -4.85
C GLY A 12 -19.68 16.56 -4.35
N GLU A 13 -19.48 16.66 -3.04
CA GLU A 13 -18.22 16.33 -2.39
C GLU A 13 -17.92 14.86 -2.65
N THR A 14 -17.12 14.62 -3.66
CA THR A 14 -16.46 13.34 -3.86
C THR A 14 -15.70 13.05 -2.54
N PRO A 15 -15.90 11.90 -1.88
CA PRO A 15 -15.17 11.59 -0.65
C PRO A 15 -13.67 11.78 -0.93
N GLY A 16 -13.07 12.69 -0.17
CA GLY A 16 -11.73 13.21 -0.44
C GLY A 16 -10.68 12.11 -0.31
N PHE A 17 -10.35 11.47 -1.42
CA PHE A 17 -9.17 10.62 -1.49
C PHE A 17 -7.92 11.50 -1.49
N ARG A 18 -6.97 11.16 -0.63
CA ARG A 18 -5.62 11.72 -0.67
C ARG A 18 -4.73 10.71 -1.39
N ASP A 19 -4.06 11.17 -2.43
CA ASP A 19 -3.07 10.39 -3.16
C ASP A 19 -1.71 11.06 -3.02
N LEU A 20 -0.77 10.36 -2.42
CA LEU A 20 0.61 10.81 -2.24
C LEU A 20 1.55 9.72 -2.72
N ALA A 21 2.54 10.12 -3.52
CA ALA A 21 3.59 9.21 -3.97
C ALA A 21 4.97 9.87 -3.85
N VAL A 22 5.97 9.05 -3.52
CA VAL A 22 7.36 9.49 -3.46
C VAL A 22 8.29 8.40 -3.95
N ARG A 23 9.28 8.79 -4.76
CA ARG A 23 10.39 7.93 -5.15
C ARG A 23 11.56 8.16 -4.20
N LEU A 24 12.08 7.09 -3.64
CA LEU A 24 13.10 7.09 -2.60
C LEU A 24 14.32 6.27 -3.06
N PRO A 25 15.55 6.73 -2.79
CA PRO A 25 16.74 5.90 -2.95
C PRO A 25 16.67 4.60 -2.15
N GLY A 26 17.21 3.51 -2.68
CA GLY A 26 17.20 2.19 -2.06
C GLY A 26 18.20 2.04 -0.91
N VAL A 27 18.18 2.93 0.06
CA VAL A 27 19.06 2.90 1.24
C VAL A 27 18.26 2.88 2.54
N PRO A 28 18.77 2.21 3.60
CA PRO A 28 17.99 1.97 4.84
C PRO A 28 17.42 3.23 5.50
N SER A 29 18.11 4.37 5.39
CA SER A 29 17.65 5.65 5.95
C SER A 29 16.33 6.14 5.33
N GLN A 30 15.97 5.68 4.15
CA GLN A 30 14.76 6.10 3.45
C GLN A 30 13.48 5.42 3.98
N VAL A 31 13.60 4.35 4.76
CA VAL A 31 12.45 3.74 5.46
C VAL A 31 11.77 4.77 6.38
N SER A 32 12.56 5.64 7.02
CA SER A 32 12.01 6.73 7.84
C SER A 32 11.19 7.72 7.01
N ARG A 33 11.60 8.00 5.77
CA ARG A 33 10.84 8.89 4.87
C ARG A 33 9.56 8.23 4.36
N ALA A 34 9.60 6.92 4.10
CA ALA A 34 8.40 6.16 3.77
C ALA A 34 7.35 6.23 4.89
N ARG A 35 7.77 6.10 6.15
CA ARG A 35 6.89 6.31 7.33
C ARG A 35 6.34 7.74 7.40
N GLY A 36 7.19 8.73 7.13
CA GLY A 36 6.78 10.13 7.09
C GLY A 36 5.70 10.40 6.03
N LEU A 37 5.78 9.75 4.88
CA LEU A 37 4.76 9.84 3.83
C LEU A 37 3.40 9.32 4.32
N VAL A 38 3.39 8.16 4.98
CA VAL A 38 2.17 7.58 5.57
C VAL A 38 1.56 8.54 6.58
N THR A 39 2.38 9.09 7.49
CA THR A 39 1.90 10.06 8.48
C THR A 39 1.36 11.33 7.84
N ALA A 40 1.97 11.80 6.75
CA ALA A 40 1.48 12.96 6.00
C ALA A 40 0.14 12.69 5.28
N ALA A 41 -0.03 11.46 4.78
CA ALA A 41 -1.25 11.04 4.08
C ALA A 41 -2.43 10.86 5.04
N LEU A 42 -2.21 10.16 6.16
CA LEU A 42 -3.28 9.74 7.07
C LEU A 42 -3.51 10.71 8.24
N GLY A 43 -2.46 11.33 8.73
CA GLY A 43 -2.47 11.92 10.07
C GLY A 43 -2.28 10.87 11.16
N ARG A 44 -1.82 11.30 12.33
CA ARG A 44 -1.52 10.39 13.47
C ARG A 44 -2.76 9.80 14.14
N ASP A 45 -3.89 10.49 14.02
CA ASP A 45 -5.15 10.09 14.65
C ASP A 45 -5.97 9.12 13.79
N HIS A 46 -5.48 8.77 12.59
CA HIS A 46 -6.16 7.83 11.72
C HIS A 46 -6.13 6.41 12.34
N PRO A 47 -7.27 5.68 12.38
CA PRO A 47 -7.37 4.39 13.07
C PRO A 47 -6.36 3.33 12.57
N PHE A 48 -5.94 3.42 11.32
CA PHE A 48 -4.97 2.49 10.72
C PHE A 48 -3.53 3.03 10.71
N HIS A 49 -3.26 4.21 11.30
CA HIS A 49 -1.95 4.85 11.19
C HIS A 49 -0.80 3.92 11.56
N ASP A 50 -0.85 3.29 12.72
CA ASP A 50 0.26 2.48 13.25
C ASP A 50 0.46 1.20 12.43
N ASP A 51 -0.62 0.52 12.04
CA ASP A 51 -0.56 -0.66 11.20
C ASP A 51 0.01 -0.32 9.80
N VAL A 52 -0.45 0.78 9.20
CA VAL A 52 0.04 1.22 7.88
C VAL A 52 1.51 1.62 7.94
N VAL A 53 1.94 2.33 9.00
CA VAL A 53 3.36 2.68 9.22
C VAL A 53 4.20 1.42 9.36
N LEU A 54 3.75 0.43 10.13
CA LEU A 54 4.44 -0.84 10.32
C LEU A 54 4.58 -1.59 8.99
N LEU A 55 3.47 -1.85 8.30
CA LEU A 55 3.44 -2.59 7.04
C LEU A 55 4.26 -1.90 5.94
N THR A 56 4.17 -0.58 5.84
CA THR A 56 4.98 0.20 4.89
C THR A 56 6.48 0.09 5.21
N SER A 57 6.85 0.08 6.49
CA SER A 57 8.25 -0.11 6.90
C SER A 57 8.79 -1.47 6.47
N GLU A 58 8.00 -2.52 6.63
CA GLU A 58 8.37 -3.88 6.20
C GLU A 58 8.52 -3.96 4.68
N LEU A 59 7.57 -3.41 3.91
CA LEU A 59 7.67 -3.41 2.44
C LEU A 59 8.85 -2.59 1.94
N ALA A 60 9.10 -1.41 2.51
CA ALA A 60 10.24 -0.57 2.13
C ALA A 60 11.57 -1.27 2.46
N THR A 61 11.66 -1.94 3.61
CA THR A 61 12.83 -2.73 3.98
C THR A 61 13.04 -3.89 3.02
N ASN A 62 11.98 -4.61 2.66
CA ASN A 62 12.06 -5.70 1.68
C ASN A 62 12.50 -5.22 0.30
N ALA A 63 11.99 -4.07 -0.17
CA ALA A 63 12.41 -3.46 -1.42
C ALA A 63 13.91 -3.15 -1.44
N ILE A 64 14.47 -2.69 -0.32
CA ILE A 64 15.90 -2.37 -0.20
C ILE A 64 16.75 -3.64 -0.11
N LEU A 65 16.34 -4.62 0.71
CA LEU A 65 17.19 -5.78 1.01
C LEU A 65 17.14 -6.89 -0.03
N HIS A 66 16.04 -7.02 -0.76
CA HIS A 66 15.75 -8.18 -1.59
C HIS A 66 15.52 -7.87 -3.06
N THR A 67 15.71 -6.63 -3.48
CA THR A 67 15.53 -6.23 -4.88
C THR A 67 16.69 -5.36 -5.38
N ARG A 68 16.74 -5.14 -6.69
CA ARG A 68 17.73 -4.25 -7.32
C ARG A 68 17.62 -2.79 -6.86
N SER A 69 16.57 -2.44 -6.12
CA SER A 69 16.46 -1.10 -5.52
C SER A 69 17.58 -0.81 -4.54
N GLY A 70 18.05 -1.79 -3.79
CA GLY A 70 19.15 -1.65 -2.84
C GLY A 70 20.55 -1.56 -3.47
N ASP A 71 20.69 -1.94 -4.73
CA ASP A 71 21.95 -1.91 -5.47
C ASP A 71 22.17 -0.56 -6.19
N GLY A 72 21.96 0.53 -5.48
CA GLY A 72 22.07 1.89 -6.04
C GLY A 72 20.83 2.34 -6.81
N GLY A 73 19.74 1.57 -6.73
CA GLY A 73 18.45 1.88 -7.35
C GLY A 73 17.54 2.71 -6.46
N SER A 74 16.25 2.60 -6.70
CA SER A 74 15.21 3.32 -5.98
C SER A 74 13.94 2.48 -5.89
N PHE A 75 13.08 2.83 -4.94
CA PHE A 75 11.72 2.30 -4.82
C PHE A 75 10.73 3.46 -4.71
N THR A 76 9.49 3.20 -5.07
CA THR A 76 8.41 4.20 -4.97
C THR A 76 7.39 3.73 -3.95
N VAL A 77 6.99 4.61 -3.05
CA VAL A 77 5.88 4.40 -2.12
C VAL A 77 4.75 5.31 -2.53
N SER A 78 3.55 4.75 -2.69
CA SER A 78 2.31 5.52 -2.89
C SER A 78 1.26 5.13 -1.85
N VAL A 79 0.55 6.13 -1.37
CA VAL A 79 -0.50 6.01 -0.36
C VAL A 79 -1.76 6.66 -0.89
N LEU A 80 -2.80 5.86 -1.06
CA LEU A 80 -4.16 6.31 -1.36
C LEU A 80 -5.00 6.13 -0.11
N SER A 81 -5.58 7.19 0.39
CA SER A 81 -6.36 7.15 1.64
C SER A 81 -7.66 7.91 1.56
N SER A 82 -8.65 7.40 2.26
CA SER A 82 -9.92 8.04 2.61
C SER A 82 -10.18 7.82 4.09
N ASP A 83 -11.28 8.34 4.63
CA ASP A 83 -11.65 8.14 6.04
C ASP A 83 -11.85 6.67 6.43
N THR A 84 -12.14 5.81 5.47
CA THR A 84 -12.50 4.39 5.72
C THR A 84 -11.57 3.38 5.08
N THR A 85 -10.71 3.80 4.16
CA THR A 85 -9.85 2.88 3.40
C THR A 85 -8.48 3.50 3.17
N VAL A 86 -7.45 2.69 3.36
CA VAL A 86 -6.07 3.03 3.05
C VAL A 86 -5.48 1.93 2.18
N ARG A 87 -4.89 2.32 1.06
CA ARG A 87 -4.09 1.44 0.21
C ARG A 87 -2.68 1.99 0.11
N VAL A 88 -1.69 1.13 0.31
CA VAL A 88 -0.29 1.45 0.08
C VAL A 88 0.27 0.53 -0.99
N CYS A 89 1.05 1.09 -1.88
CA CYS A 89 1.82 0.35 -2.88
C CYS A 89 3.31 0.68 -2.72
N VAL A 90 4.15 -0.34 -2.78
CA VAL A 90 5.61 -0.18 -2.84
C VAL A 90 6.09 -0.85 -4.12
N ALA A 91 6.59 -0.03 -5.06
CA ALA A 91 7.15 -0.48 -6.32
C ALA A 91 8.68 -0.44 -6.25
N ASP A 92 9.31 -1.56 -6.55
CA ASP A 92 10.76 -1.74 -6.50
C ASP A 92 11.37 -2.18 -7.83
N GLY A 93 12.69 -2.25 -7.92
CA GLY A 93 13.42 -2.65 -9.11
C GLY A 93 13.32 -4.13 -9.47
N GLY A 94 12.50 -4.88 -8.76
CA GLY A 94 12.32 -6.32 -8.96
C GLY A 94 13.52 -7.16 -8.52
N ALA A 95 13.28 -8.46 -8.46
CA ALA A 95 14.28 -9.48 -8.20
C ALA A 95 13.99 -10.72 -9.05
N ASP A 96 14.98 -11.60 -9.19
CA ASP A 96 14.79 -12.89 -9.82
C ASP A 96 14.07 -13.83 -8.84
N GLY A 97 12.83 -14.16 -9.12
CA GLY A 97 12.01 -15.03 -8.27
C GLY A 97 10.76 -14.32 -7.69
N PRO A 98 9.82 -15.05 -7.10
CA PRO A 98 8.63 -14.45 -6.46
C PRO A 98 9.04 -13.52 -5.31
N PRO A 99 8.25 -12.49 -4.96
CA PRO A 99 8.45 -11.76 -3.72
C PRO A 99 8.60 -12.79 -2.61
N CYS A 100 9.71 -12.75 -1.89
CA CYS A 100 9.98 -13.77 -0.88
C CYS A 100 8.89 -13.72 0.19
N VAL A 101 8.03 -14.72 0.19
CA VAL A 101 7.51 -15.25 1.44
C VAL A 101 8.70 -15.99 2.05
N CYS A 102 9.67 -15.23 2.56
CA CYS A 102 10.86 -15.83 3.15
C CYS A 102 10.46 -16.58 4.41
N ARG A 103 10.10 -17.83 4.21
CA ARG A 103 10.27 -18.87 5.22
C ARG A 103 11.78 -19.12 5.38
N THR A 104 12.51 -18.12 5.80
CA THR A 104 13.93 -18.27 6.07
C THR A 104 14.15 -18.23 7.56
N ALA A 105 14.79 -19.27 7.99
CA ALA A 105 15.56 -19.48 9.21
C ALA A 105 15.17 -18.65 10.46
N PRO A 106 15.09 -19.25 11.64
CA PRO A 106 14.61 -18.62 12.89
C PRO A 106 15.42 -17.43 13.37
N GLN A 107 16.40 -16.95 12.61
CA GLN A 107 17.35 -15.91 13.02
C GLN A 107 17.35 -14.63 12.16
N ALA A 108 16.56 -14.55 11.11
CA ALA A 108 16.47 -13.33 10.30
C ALA A 108 15.31 -12.46 10.80
N THR A 109 15.64 -11.36 11.42
CA THR A 109 14.71 -10.31 11.89
C THR A 109 13.92 -9.65 10.74
N SER A 110 14.22 -9.98 9.48
CA SER A 110 13.66 -9.39 8.25
C SER A 110 12.65 -10.27 7.51
N GLY A 111 12.26 -11.42 8.05
CA GLY A 111 11.35 -12.38 7.37
C GLY A 111 9.87 -12.25 7.73
N ARG A 112 9.44 -11.19 8.42
CA ARG A 112 8.09 -11.04 8.98
C ARG A 112 7.13 -10.22 8.10
N GLY A 113 7.63 -9.58 7.05
CA GLY A 113 6.84 -8.60 6.29
C GLY A 113 5.58 -9.17 5.65
N LEU A 114 5.67 -10.23 4.84
CA LEU A 114 4.49 -10.78 4.17
C LEU A 114 3.52 -11.50 5.13
N PRO A 115 3.96 -12.33 6.09
CA PRO A 115 3.07 -12.84 7.12
C PRO A 115 2.37 -11.75 7.93
N LEU A 116 3.04 -10.63 8.19
CA LEU A 116 2.46 -9.50 8.89
C LEU A 116 1.43 -8.78 8.03
N ILE A 117 1.72 -8.59 6.75
CA ILE A 117 0.77 -8.02 5.78
C ILE A 117 -0.49 -8.88 5.70
N GLU A 118 -0.33 -10.21 5.58
CA GLU A 118 -1.45 -11.14 5.55
C GLU A 118 -2.30 -11.10 6.83
N ALA A 119 -1.66 -10.91 7.99
CA ALA A 119 -2.35 -10.87 9.27
C ALA A 119 -3.09 -9.56 9.55
N LEU A 120 -2.56 -8.42 9.09
CA LEU A 120 -3.07 -7.10 9.44
C LEU A 120 -3.88 -6.43 8.31
N SER A 121 -3.67 -6.82 7.04
CA SER A 121 -4.41 -6.23 5.93
C SER A 121 -5.68 -6.99 5.59
N HIS A 122 -6.69 -6.28 5.10
CA HIS A 122 -7.91 -6.87 4.57
C HIS A 122 -7.69 -7.50 3.20
N ARG A 123 -6.81 -6.90 2.41
CA ARG A 123 -6.42 -7.37 1.08
C ARG A 123 -4.97 -7.00 0.82
N TRP A 124 -4.26 -7.85 0.11
CA TRP A 124 -2.91 -7.56 -0.36
C TRP A 124 -2.61 -8.34 -1.64
N GLY A 125 -1.58 -7.95 -2.33
CA GLY A 125 -1.13 -8.65 -3.52
C GLY A 125 0.15 -8.06 -4.07
N PHE A 126 0.59 -8.60 -5.21
CA PHE A 126 1.72 -8.06 -5.95
C PHE A 126 1.50 -8.16 -7.45
N VAL A 127 2.17 -7.28 -8.20
CA VAL A 127 2.19 -7.23 -9.66
C VAL A 127 3.63 -7.14 -10.12
N ARG A 128 3.97 -7.83 -11.20
CA ARG A 128 5.28 -7.74 -11.86
C ARG A 128 5.11 -7.25 -13.28
N GLU A 129 5.78 -6.17 -13.60
CA GLU A 129 5.75 -5.56 -14.91
C GLU A 129 7.12 -4.97 -15.26
N GLY A 130 7.64 -5.24 -16.46
CA GLY A 130 8.85 -4.61 -16.97
C GLY A 130 10.10 -4.79 -16.10
N GLY A 131 10.21 -5.88 -15.34
CA GLY A 131 11.31 -6.12 -14.40
C GLY A 131 11.19 -5.38 -13.06
N SER A 132 10.07 -4.73 -12.81
CA SER A 132 9.69 -4.12 -11.54
C SER A 132 8.69 -5.01 -10.80
N THR A 133 8.67 -4.92 -9.47
CA THR A 133 7.64 -5.57 -8.64
C THR A 133 6.95 -4.49 -7.81
N THR A 134 5.62 -4.51 -7.82
CA THR A 134 4.81 -3.68 -6.93
C THR A 134 4.09 -4.58 -5.95
N VAL A 135 4.35 -4.41 -4.66
CA VAL A 135 3.59 -5.06 -3.58
C VAL A 135 2.65 -4.03 -2.99
N TRP A 136 1.41 -4.42 -2.74
CA TRP A 136 0.41 -3.54 -2.19
C TRP A 136 -0.39 -4.21 -1.08
N PHE A 137 -0.93 -3.42 -0.17
CA PHE A 137 -1.90 -3.85 0.83
C PHE A 137 -3.00 -2.79 1.02
N GLU A 138 -4.14 -3.23 1.54
CA GLU A 138 -5.31 -2.41 1.80
C GLU A 138 -5.89 -2.72 3.17
N LEU A 139 -6.16 -1.68 3.95
CA LEU A 139 -6.94 -1.72 5.18
C LEU A 139 -8.24 -0.95 4.96
N THR A 140 -9.35 -1.54 5.37
CA THR A 140 -10.67 -0.93 5.22
C THR A 140 -11.43 -1.06 6.53
N GLN A 141 -12.02 0.04 6.97
CA GLN A 141 -13.02 0.01 8.03
C GLN A 141 -14.31 -0.58 7.43
N ALA A 142 -14.48 -1.89 7.53
CA ALA A 142 -15.72 -2.51 7.11
C ALA A 142 -16.87 -1.97 7.97
N ARG A 143 -17.70 -1.10 7.42
CA ARG A 143 -19.09 -1.06 7.88
C ARG A 143 -19.70 -2.39 7.46
N VAL A 144 -19.81 -3.32 8.39
CA VAL A 144 -20.57 -4.54 8.19
C VAL A 144 -22.06 -4.16 8.31
N PRO A 145 -22.81 -4.10 7.20
CA PRO A 145 -24.23 -4.31 7.29
C PRO A 145 -24.40 -5.84 7.38
N GLY A 146 -24.66 -6.37 8.58
CA GLY A 146 -25.13 -7.71 8.87
C GLY A 146 -25.05 -8.75 7.75
N GLY A 147 -23.88 -9.35 7.54
CA GLY A 147 -23.71 -10.39 6.55
C GLY A 147 -22.30 -10.95 6.64
N GLN A 148 -22.22 -12.13 7.19
CA GLN A 148 -21.01 -12.92 7.33
C GLN A 148 -20.57 -13.38 5.94
N GLU A 149 -19.66 -12.65 5.29
CA GLU A 149 -18.95 -13.20 4.14
C GLU A 149 -17.83 -14.10 4.64
N PRO A 150 -17.66 -15.28 4.04
CA PRO A 150 -16.63 -16.21 4.46
C PRO A 150 -15.26 -15.59 4.19
N CYS A 151 -14.40 -15.63 5.19
CA CYS A 151 -12.99 -15.30 5.11
C CYS A 151 -12.37 -16.03 3.90
N VAL A 152 -12.14 -15.33 2.82
CA VAL A 152 -11.34 -15.85 1.72
C VAL A 152 -9.90 -15.82 2.21
N THR A 153 -9.46 -16.95 2.73
CA THR A 153 -8.06 -17.20 3.06
C THR A 153 -7.21 -16.78 1.86
N GLY A 154 -6.35 -15.79 2.07
CA GLY A 154 -5.43 -15.30 1.08
C GLY A 154 -4.50 -16.40 0.60
N ARG A 155 -4.92 -17.15 -0.40
CA ARG A 155 -3.98 -17.86 -1.23
C ARG A 155 -3.16 -16.80 -1.95
N ALA A 156 -1.84 -16.94 -1.88
CA ALA A 156 -0.91 -16.35 -2.82
C ALA A 156 -1.32 -16.82 -4.23
N GLY A 157 -2.36 -16.23 -4.73
CA GLY A 157 -2.98 -16.54 -6.01
C GLY A 157 -2.80 -15.33 -6.88
N THR A 158 -2.08 -15.53 -7.94
CA THR A 158 -2.12 -14.73 -9.16
C THR A 158 -3.58 -14.35 -9.45
N THR A 159 -4.04 -13.26 -8.88
CA THR A 159 -5.27 -12.65 -9.34
C THR A 159 -4.89 -11.44 -10.14
N LEU A 160 -4.74 -11.68 -11.43
CA LEU A 160 -4.82 -10.69 -12.48
C LEU A 160 -6.20 -9.99 -12.40
N ARG A 161 -6.29 -9.00 -11.53
CA ARG A 161 -7.18 -7.88 -11.77
C ARG A 161 -6.28 -6.69 -12.00
N PRO A 162 -6.36 -6.07 -13.19
CA PRO A 162 -5.66 -4.83 -13.43
C PRO A 162 -6.03 -3.86 -12.31
N ALA A 163 -5.02 -3.16 -11.79
CA ALA A 163 -5.27 -1.99 -10.99
C ALA A 163 -6.28 -1.15 -11.75
N PRO A 164 -7.34 -0.66 -11.11
CA PRO A 164 -8.21 0.28 -11.79
C PRO A 164 -7.34 1.42 -12.30
N SER A 165 -7.44 1.69 -13.60
CA SER A 165 -6.84 2.87 -14.21
C SER A 165 -7.53 4.07 -13.58
N TRP A 166 -6.81 4.75 -12.76
CA TRP A 166 -7.16 6.10 -12.32
C TRP A 166 -6.46 7.10 -13.22
#